data_218caa4ea4081510241b5fa1a7201b92
#
_entry.id   218caa4ea4081510241b5fa1a7201b92
#
_cell.length_a   1.000
_cell.length_b   1.000
_cell.length_c   1.000
_cell.angle_alpha   90.00
_cell.angle_beta   90.00
_cell.angle_gamma   90.00
#
_symmetry.space_group_name_H-M   'P 1'
#
loop_
_entity.id
_entity.type
_entity.pdbx_description
1 polymer ?
#
loop_
_entity_poly.entity_id
_entity_poly.type
_entity_poly.pdbx_seq_one_letter_code
_entity_poly.pdbx_strand_id
1 'polypeptide(L)'
;MQEIVAQLMKTEEAPGDYTGPDGLLYCGKCHTPKQTRLGFNPATGDRTGTLVRAACKCQREADEAEERRAERERFKQDMARRREDGISCPDGLRHTFAQDDHAEPKVSDACRRYVEHWKEMRAENIGILFHGTVGTGKSFYASCIGNGLLEKRVPVAATNFPRLLNLLQGTQERQKLLDRLAIYKLLILDDLGVERDLSL
;
A
#
# COMPACT_ATOMS: atom_id res chain seq x y z
N MET A 1 26.98 -10.75 22.39
CA MET A 1 27.73 -10.47 21.15
C MET A 1 28.26 -11.75 20.47
N GLN A 2 28.84 -12.71 21.21
CA GLN A 2 29.36 -13.97 20.65
C GLN A 2 28.29 -14.87 20.02
N GLU A 3 27.09 -14.94 20.58
CA GLU A 3 25.98 -15.75 20.03
C GLU A 3 25.45 -15.21 18.69
N ILE A 4 25.37 -13.90 18.52
CA ILE A 4 24.93 -13.26 17.26
C ILE A 4 25.93 -13.54 16.14
N VAL A 5 27.23 -13.50 16.43
CA VAL A 5 28.29 -13.82 15.47
C VAL A 5 28.26 -15.30 15.08
N ALA A 6 28.03 -16.20 16.03
CA ALA A 6 27.91 -17.63 15.77
C ALA A 6 26.67 -17.96 14.90
N GLN A 7 25.60 -17.21 15.05
CA GLN A 7 24.37 -17.36 14.26
C GLN A 7 24.53 -16.85 12.81
N LEU A 8 25.32 -15.79 12.61
CA LEU A 8 25.68 -15.26 11.29
C LEU A 8 26.64 -16.18 10.51
N MET A 9 27.38 -17.05 11.21
CA MET A 9 28.30 -17.99 10.59
C MET A 9 27.64 -19.32 10.17
N LYS A 10 26.47 -19.68 10.74
CA LYS A 10 25.76 -20.91 10.38
C LYS A 10 24.94 -20.69 9.11
N THR A 11 25.43 -21.29 8.02
CA THR A 11 24.64 -21.38 6.78
C THR A 11 23.94 -22.72 6.76
N GLU A 12 22.62 -22.74 6.72
CA GLU A 12 21.85 -23.99 6.59
C GLU A 12 21.95 -24.51 5.16
N GLU A 13 22.41 -25.73 5.01
CA GLU A 13 22.42 -26.45 3.75
C GLU A 13 21.04 -27.04 3.47
N ALA A 14 20.50 -26.73 2.30
CA ALA A 14 19.28 -27.34 1.81
C ALA A 14 19.58 -28.45 0.80
N PRO A 15 18.68 -29.42 0.61
CA PRO A 15 18.85 -30.44 -0.41
C PRO A 15 19.11 -29.83 -1.79
N GLY A 16 20.24 -30.25 -2.41
CA GLY A 16 20.66 -29.73 -3.72
C GLY A 16 21.64 -28.56 -3.68
N ASP A 17 21.95 -28.01 -2.50
CA ASP A 17 23.02 -27.02 -2.37
C ASP A 17 24.40 -27.69 -2.64
N TYR A 18 25.36 -26.92 -3.16
CA TYR A 18 26.66 -27.43 -3.52
C TYR A 18 27.77 -26.40 -3.26
N THR A 19 28.98 -26.89 -3.05
CA THR A 19 30.15 -26.01 -2.88
C THR A 19 30.78 -25.71 -4.23
N GLY A 20 30.93 -24.44 -4.55
CA GLY A 20 31.55 -23.97 -5.78
C GLY A 20 33.09 -24.03 -5.74
N PRO A 21 33.76 -23.76 -6.87
CA PRO A 21 35.22 -23.79 -6.98
C PRO A 21 35.92 -22.75 -6.10
N ASP A 22 35.23 -21.73 -5.66
CA ASP A 22 35.67 -20.66 -4.75
C ASP A 22 35.52 -21.03 -3.27
N GLY A 23 35.04 -22.25 -2.99
CA GLY A 23 34.79 -22.76 -1.64
C GLY A 23 33.58 -22.14 -0.94
N LEU A 24 32.67 -21.43 -1.68
CA LEU A 24 31.43 -20.92 -1.15
C LEU A 24 30.30 -21.94 -1.37
N LEU A 25 29.32 -21.90 -0.46
CA LEU A 25 28.07 -22.67 -0.61
C LEU A 25 27.13 -21.96 -1.58
N TYR A 26 26.62 -22.67 -2.57
CA TYR A 26 25.67 -22.19 -3.59
C TYR A 26 24.31 -22.84 -3.44
N CYS A 27 23.26 -22.08 -3.71
CA CYS A 27 21.89 -22.57 -3.72
C CYS A 27 21.63 -23.51 -4.91
N GLY A 28 21.12 -24.69 -4.64
CA GLY A 28 20.80 -25.69 -5.67
C GLY A 28 19.68 -25.27 -6.64
N LYS A 29 18.86 -24.26 -6.28
CA LYS A 29 17.76 -23.78 -7.11
C LYS A 29 18.17 -22.63 -8.03
N CYS A 30 18.82 -21.60 -7.49
CA CYS A 30 19.11 -20.35 -8.24
C CYS A 30 20.59 -20.19 -8.56
N HIS A 31 21.44 -21.13 -8.14
CA HIS A 31 22.89 -21.15 -8.39
C HIS A 31 23.61 -19.85 -7.97
N THR A 32 23.06 -19.13 -6.99
CA THR A 32 23.72 -17.97 -6.39
C THR A 32 24.32 -18.34 -5.05
N PRO A 33 25.41 -17.66 -4.61
CA PRO A 33 26.08 -18.00 -3.36
C PRO A 33 25.18 -17.74 -2.15
N LYS A 34 25.23 -18.64 -1.18
CA LYS A 34 24.60 -18.55 0.15
C LYS A 34 25.58 -18.05 1.21
N GLN A 35 26.80 -17.77 0.81
CA GLN A 35 27.86 -17.26 1.67
C GLN A 35 28.64 -16.17 0.96
N THR A 36 29.26 -15.28 1.74
CA THR A 36 30.23 -14.32 1.26
C THR A 36 31.41 -14.24 2.22
N ARG A 37 32.56 -13.77 1.75
CA ARG A 37 33.72 -13.55 2.59
C ARG A 37 33.75 -12.09 3.03
N LEU A 38 33.72 -11.87 4.34
CA LEU A 38 33.89 -10.54 4.95
C LEU A 38 35.30 -10.46 5.54
N GLY A 39 36.01 -9.43 5.14
CA GLY A 39 37.34 -9.11 5.64
C GLY A 39 38.35 -8.96 4.50
N PHE A 40 39.08 -7.90 4.59
CA PHE A 40 40.25 -7.61 3.76
C PHE A 40 41.41 -7.44 4.73
N ASN A 41 42.47 -8.22 4.57
CA ASN A 41 43.69 -7.99 5.34
C ASN A 41 44.56 -7.02 4.56
N PRO A 42 44.65 -5.76 4.97
CA PRO A 42 45.43 -4.74 4.24
C PRO A 42 46.94 -5.03 4.23
N ALA A 43 47.43 -5.84 5.17
CA ALA A 43 48.86 -6.16 5.27
C ALA A 43 49.30 -7.25 4.28
N THR A 44 48.42 -8.18 3.91
CA THR A 44 48.71 -9.28 2.99
C THR A 44 48.03 -9.14 1.64
N GLY A 45 47.12 -8.19 1.45
CA GLY A 45 46.29 -8.08 0.27
C GLY A 45 45.30 -9.22 0.12
N ASP A 46 45.20 -10.10 1.12
CA ASP A 46 44.47 -11.34 1.06
C ASP A 46 42.99 -11.13 1.45
N ARG A 47 42.07 -11.73 0.68
CA ARG A 47 40.63 -11.80 0.95
C ARG A 47 40.24 -13.09 1.68
N THR A 48 41.08 -13.57 2.57
CA THR A 48 40.83 -14.73 3.45
C THR A 48 39.85 -14.35 4.59
N GLY A 49 38.79 -13.60 4.27
CA GLY A 49 37.82 -13.14 5.26
C GLY A 49 36.96 -14.30 5.79
N THR A 50 36.37 -14.05 6.95
CA THR A 50 35.41 -14.97 7.59
C THR A 50 34.23 -15.19 6.66
N LEU A 51 33.86 -16.45 6.46
CA LEU A 51 32.63 -16.81 5.73
C LEU A 51 31.41 -16.42 6.55
N VAL A 52 30.56 -15.63 5.96
CA VAL A 52 29.28 -15.23 6.56
C VAL A 52 28.14 -15.63 5.64
N ARG A 53 26.98 -15.88 6.24
CA ARG A 53 25.75 -16.18 5.52
C ARG A 53 25.36 -15.00 4.62
N ALA A 54 24.97 -15.31 3.39
CA ALA A 54 24.33 -14.40 2.45
C ALA A 54 23.02 -15.00 1.95
N ALA A 55 21.99 -14.22 1.82
CA ALA A 55 20.74 -14.69 1.23
C ALA A 55 20.93 -14.88 -0.27
N CYS A 56 20.65 -16.09 -0.79
CA CYS A 56 20.64 -16.37 -2.21
C CYS A 56 19.50 -15.62 -2.91
N LYS A 57 19.49 -15.59 -4.25
CA LYS A 57 18.48 -14.86 -5.02
C LYS A 57 17.06 -15.30 -4.68
N CYS A 58 16.78 -16.61 -4.65
CA CYS A 58 15.43 -17.09 -4.36
C CYS A 58 15.00 -16.83 -2.91
N GLN A 59 15.95 -16.80 -1.95
CA GLN A 59 15.63 -16.39 -0.57
C GLN A 59 15.26 -14.91 -0.51
N ARG A 60 16.04 -14.03 -1.13
CA ARG A 60 15.73 -12.59 -1.18
C ARG A 60 14.38 -12.32 -1.83
N GLU A 61 14.07 -12.98 -2.94
CA GLU A 61 12.79 -12.85 -3.63
C GLU A 61 11.62 -13.33 -2.75
N ALA A 62 11.81 -14.40 -1.97
CA ALA A 62 10.81 -14.89 -1.03
C ALA A 62 10.62 -13.92 0.14
N ASP A 63 11.71 -13.45 0.75
CA ASP A 63 11.68 -12.49 1.87
C ASP A 63 10.99 -11.17 1.44
N GLU A 64 11.34 -10.65 0.25
CA GLU A 64 10.68 -9.47 -0.31
C GLU A 64 9.19 -9.68 -0.61
N ALA A 65 8.82 -10.88 -1.07
CA ALA A 65 7.40 -11.21 -1.32
C ALA A 65 6.61 -11.29 -0.01
N GLU A 66 7.20 -11.88 1.03
CA GLU A 66 6.61 -11.95 2.37
C GLU A 66 6.48 -10.57 2.99
N GLU A 67 7.50 -9.73 2.90
CA GLU A 67 7.50 -8.37 3.39
C GLU A 67 6.41 -7.53 2.71
N ARG A 68 6.30 -7.61 1.37
CA ARG A 68 5.22 -6.95 0.60
C ARG A 68 3.83 -7.45 1.02
N ARG A 69 3.70 -8.75 1.33
CA ARG A 69 2.43 -9.32 1.81
C ARG A 69 2.09 -8.81 3.21
N ALA A 70 3.05 -8.82 4.12
CA ALA A 70 2.88 -8.31 5.48
C ALA A 70 2.50 -6.82 5.50
N GLU A 71 3.15 -6.00 4.66
CA GLU A 71 2.80 -4.60 4.51
C GLU A 71 1.38 -4.38 3.97
N ARG A 72 0.94 -5.21 3.00
CA ARG A 72 -0.45 -5.14 2.50
C ARG A 72 -1.45 -5.45 3.59
N GLU A 73 -1.20 -6.48 4.39
CA GLU A 73 -2.11 -6.84 5.49
C GLU A 73 -2.12 -5.76 6.58
N ARG A 74 -0.97 -5.20 6.95
CA ARG A 74 -0.89 -4.07 7.90
C ARG A 74 -1.68 -2.87 7.38
N PHE A 75 -1.55 -2.54 6.11
CA PHE A 75 -2.31 -1.45 5.51
C PHE A 75 -3.83 -1.70 5.55
N LYS A 76 -4.28 -2.92 5.19
CA LYS A 76 -5.71 -3.28 5.26
C LYS A 76 -6.26 -3.17 6.68
N GLN A 77 -5.51 -3.67 7.67
CA GLN A 77 -5.89 -3.57 9.08
C GLN A 77 -5.96 -2.12 9.57
N ASP A 78 -4.99 -1.29 9.17
CA ASP A 78 -4.99 0.14 9.50
C ASP A 78 -6.20 0.85 8.89
N MET A 79 -6.50 0.57 7.62
CA MET A 79 -7.68 1.13 6.95
C MET A 79 -9.00 0.63 7.55
N ALA A 80 -9.09 -0.64 7.95
CA ALA A 80 -10.26 -1.17 8.64
C ALA A 80 -10.49 -0.47 9.99
N ARG A 81 -9.43 -0.31 10.80
CA ARG A 81 -9.49 0.42 12.07
C ARG A 81 -9.95 1.87 11.89
N ARG A 82 -9.46 2.56 10.86
CA ARG A 82 -9.85 3.96 10.56
C ARG A 82 -11.32 4.10 10.15
N ARG A 83 -11.94 3.05 9.59
CA ARG A 83 -13.39 3.04 9.29
C ARG A 83 -14.23 3.12 10.56
N GLU A 84 -13.76 2.56 11.68
CA GLU A 84 -14.42 2.63 12.98
C GLU A 84 -14.44 4.06 13.54
N ASP A 85 -13.54 4.94 13.09
CA ASP A 85 -13.47 6.34 13.49
C ASP A 85 -14.68 7.20 13.04
N GLY A 86 -15.63 6.62 12.31
CA GLY A 86 -16.89 7.26 11.93
C GLY A 86 -16.81 8.28 10.79
N ILE A 87 -15.63 8.59 10.27
CA ILE A 87 -15.46 9.48 9.10
C ILE A 87 -15.85 8.74 7.83
N SER A 88 -15.31 7.53 7.65
CA SER A 88 -15.58 6.75 6.44
C SER A 88 -16.93 6.03 6.56
N CYS A 89 -17.77 6.18 5.53
CA CYS A 89 -19.00 5.40 5.44
C CYS A 89 -18.66 3.97 5.01
N PRO A 90 -19.14 2.91 5.71
CA PRO A 90 -18.88 1.53 5.33
C PRO A 90 -19.33 1.22 3.90
N ASP A 91 -20.38 1.88 3.45
CA ASP A 91 -20.99 1.68 2.14
C ASP A 91 -20.37 2.53 1.02
N GLY A 92 -19.52 3.49 1.36
CA GLY A 92 -18.97 4.45 0.40
C GLY A 92 -17.98 3.86 -0.61
N LEU A 93 -17.51 2.62 -0.38
CA LEU A 93 -16.54 1.94 -1.25
C LEU A 93 -17.01 0.52 -1.61
N ARG A 94 -18.27 0.40 -2.09
CA ARG A 94 -18.89 -0.90 -2.40
C ARG A 94 -18.47 -1.48 -3.74
N HIS A 95 -18.07 -0.65 -4.69
CA HIS A 95 -17.88 -1.03 -6.08
C HIS A 95 -16.41 -1.00 -6.49
N THR A 96 -16.04 -1.89 -7.37
CA THR A 96 -14.71 -1.98 -7.97
C THR A 96 -14.81 -1.95 -9.48
N PHE A 97 -13.72 -1.63 -10.17
CA PHE A 97 -13.65 -1.67 -11.63
C PHE A 97 -13.91 -3.06 -12.25
N ALA A 98 -13.86 -4.13 -11.46
CA ALA A 98 -14.23 -5.47 -11.93
C ALA A 98 -15.74 -5.63 -12.19
N GLN A 99 -16.57 -4.76 -11.60
CA GLN A 99 -18.03 -4.75 -11.75
C GLN A 99 -18.49 -3.75 -12.82
N ASP A 100 -17.55 -3.07 -13.47
CA ASP A 100 -17.84 -2.06 -14.50
C ASP A 100 -18.24 -2.76 -15.81
N ASP A 101 -19.46 -2.53 -16.25
CA ASP A 101 -20.04 -3.06 -17.49
C ASP A 101 -19.68 -2.23 -18.73
N HIS A 102 -18.85 -1.20 -18.55
CA HIS A 102 -18.46 -0.26 -19.59
C HIS A 102 -19.62 0.44 -20.31
N ALA A 103 -20.77 0.61 -19.64
CA ALA A 103 -21.91 1.33 -20.19
C ALA A 103 -21.53 2.78 -20.57
N GLU A 104 -20.59 3.39 -19.82
CA GLU A 104 -20.04 4.74 -20.06
C GLU A 104 -18.50 4.66 -20.26
N PRO A 105 -18.01 4.23 -21.45
CA PRO A 105 -16.59 3.94 -21.64
C PRO A 105 -15.66 5.12 -21.37
N LYS A 106 -16.07 6.35 -21.76
CA LYS A 106 -15.28 7.57 -21.54
C LYS A 106 -15.07 7.87 -20.05
N VAL A 107 -16.10 7.66 -19.25
CA VAL A 107 -16.03 7.87 -17.79
C VAL A 107 -15.20 6.79 -17.15
N SER A 108 -15.43 5.52 -17.52
CA SER A 108 -14.65 4.37 -17.06
C SER A 108 -13.16 4.56 -17.31
N ASP A 109 -12.78 4.88 -18.55
CA ASP A 109 -11.38 5.09 -18.94
C ASP A 109 -10.75 6.28 -18.21
N ALA A 110 -11.50 7.38 -18.03
CA ALA A 110 -11.02 8.54 -17.27
C ALA A 110 -10.75 8.18 -15.81
N CYS A 111 -11.65 7.44 -15.17
CA CYS A 111 -11.50 7.00 -13.79
C CYS A 111 -10.32 6.04 -13.61
N ARG A 112 -10.12 5.09 -14.55
CA ARG A 112 -8.97 4.17 -14.54
C ARG A 112 -7.67 4.94 -14.70
N ARG A 113 -7.57 5.87 -15.66
CA ARG A 113 -6.39 6.74 -15.84
C ARG A 113 -6.11 7.58 -14.61
N TYR A 114 -7.11 8.11 -13.93
CA TYR A 114 -6.93 8.86 -12.69
C TYR A 114 -6.25 8.01 -11.61
N VAL A 115 -6.68 6.75 -11.45
CA VAL A 115 -6.05 5.82 -10.50
C VAL A 115 -4.64 5.41 -10.96
N GLU A 116 -4.41 5.22 -12.24
CA GLU A 116 -3.10 4.87 -12.80
C GLU A 116 -2.08 5.99 -12.57
N HIS A 117 -2.46 7.23 -12.88
CA HIS A 117 -1.62 8.44 -12.76
C HIS A 117 -1.81 9.19 -11.44
N TRP A 118 -2.23 8.48 -10.39
CA TRP A 118 -2.54 9.10 -9.09
C TRP A 118 -1.45 10.03 -8.54
N LYS A 119 -0.16 9.68 -8.72
CA LYS A 119 0.95 10.49 -8.20
C LYS A 119 0.98 11.89 -8.84
N GLU A 120 0.75 11.95 -10.14
CA GLU A 120 0.70 13.18 -10.93
C GLU A 120 -0.56 13.99 -10.58
N MET A 121 -1.73 13.33 -10.59
CA MET A 121 -3.00 13.95 -10.21
C MET A 121 -2.92 14.61 -8.83
N ARG A 122 -2.33 13.92 -7.88
CA ARG A 122 -2.14 14.43 -6.53
C ARG A 122 -1.15 15.58 -6.47
N ALA A 123 -0.02 15.50 -7.19
CA ALA A 123 0.99 16.55 -7.20
C ALA A 123 0.45 17.87 -7.75
N GLU A 124 -0.46 17.80 -8.72
CA GLU A 124 -1.13 18.93 -9.36
C GLU A 124 -2.46 19.32 -8.68
N ASN A 125 -2.84 18.65 -7.57
CA ASN A 125 -4.11 18.84 -6.87
C ASN A 125 -5.35 18.67 -7.77
N ILE A 126 -5.30 17.77 -8.73
CA ILE A 126 -6.41 17.46 -9.62
C ILE A 126 -7.41 16.56 -8.90
N GLY A 127 -8.64 17.04 -8.72
CA GLY A 127 -9.79 16.27 -8.25
C GLY A 127 -10.78 15.96 -9.37
N ILE A 128 -11.79 15.13 -9.09
CA ILE A 128 -12.87 14.81 -10.02
C ILE A 128 -14.19 15.27 -9.40
N LEU A 129 -14.99 15.97 -10.18
CA LEU A 129 -16.38 16.30 -9.85
C LEU A 129 -17.31 15.51 -10.78
N PHE A 130 -18.07 14.57 -10.21
CA PHE A 130 -19.14 13.89 -10.92
C PHE A 130 -20.45 14.69 -10.81
N HIS A 131 -21.05 15.00 -11.93
CA HIS A 131 -22.35 15.67 -11.99
C HIS A 131 -23.29 14.93 -12.96
N GLY A 132 -24.59 15.05 -12.76
CA GLY A 132 -25.60 14.38 -13.59
C GLY A 132 -26.79 13.89 -12.76
N THR A 133 -27.79 13.36 -13.43
CA THR A 133 -29.02 12.84 -12.82
C THR A 133 -28.79 11.61 -11.96
N VAL A 134 -29.78 11.22 -11.17
CA VAL A 134 -29.74 9.98 -10.37
C VAL A 134 -29.62 8.77 -11.30
N GLY A 135 -28.86 7.77 -10.89
CA GLY A 135 -28.66 6.53 -11.66
C GLY A 135 -27.57 6.55 -12.71
N THR A 136 -26.83 7.66 -12.91
CA THR A 136 -25.77 7.78 -13.91
C THR A 136 -24.40 7.22 -13.46
N GLY A 137 -24.33 6.44 -12.40
CA GLY A 137 -23.11 5.76 -11.97
C GLY A 137 -22.09 6.63 -11.20
N LYS A 138 -22.45 7.86 -10.77
CA LYS A 138 -21.51 8.75 -10.04
C LYS A 138 -20.85 8.10 -8.83
N SER A 139 -21.65 7.60 -7.90
CA SER A 139 -21.19 6.93 -6.69
C SER A 139 -20.48 5.60 -7.01
N PHE A 140 -20.88 4.93 -8.10
CA PHE A 140 -20.21 3.73 -8.60
C PHE A 140 -18.76 4.04 -8.99
N TYR A 141 -18.53 5.01 -9.87
CA TYR A 141 -17.18 5.36 -10.31
C TYR A 141 -16.34 5.99 -9.20
N ALA A 142 -16.93 6.81 -8.32
CA ALA A 142 -16.23 7.31 -7.13
C ALA A 142 -15.75 6.17 -6.23
N SER A 143 -16.59 5.17 -6.01
CA SER A 143 -16.23 3.95 -5.26
C SER A 143 -15.12 3.14 -5.96
N CYS A 144 -15.19 2.97 -7.28
CA CYS A 144 -14.15 2.29 -8.07
C CYS A 144 -12.79 2.97 -7.94
N ILE A 145 -12.74 4.30 -8.03
CA ILE A 145 -11.52 5.08 -7.82
C ILE A 145 -10.97 4.85 -6.41
N GLY A 146 -11.83 4.95 -5.40
CA GLY A 146 -11.44 4.75 -4.01
C GLY A 146 -10.82 3.38 -3.77
N ASN A 147 -11.48 2.31 -4.24
CA ASN A 147 -10.96 0.95 -4.12
C ASN A 147 -9.67 0.74 -4.92
N GLY A 148 -9.59 1.24 -6.15
CA GLY A 148 -8.37 1.15 -6.96
C GLY A 148 -7.17 1.85 -6.31
N LEU A 149 -7.39 2.94 -5.59
CA LEU A 149 -6.34 3.62 -4.82
C LEU A 149 -5.98 2.86 -3.53
N LEU A 150 -6.96 2.25 -2.85
CA LEU A 150 -6.69 1.38 -1.69
C LEU A 150 -5.83 0.18 -2.07
N GLU A 151 -6.03 -0.42 -3.25
CA GLU A 151 -5.16 -1.47 -3.77
C GLU A 151 -3.72 -1.00 -3.98
N LYS A 152 -3.53 0.27 -4.33
CA LYS A 152 -2.22 0.94 -4.41
C LYS A 152 -1.69 1.44 -3.06
N ARG A 153 -2.31 1.06 -1.95
CA ARG A 153 -1.98 1.47 -0.57
C ARG A 153 -2.08 2.98 -0.32
N VAL A 154 -2.97 3.63 -1.05
CA VAL A 154 -3.30 5.05 -0.81
C VAL A 154 -4.43 5.11 0.21
N PRO A 155 -4.28 5.82 1.34
CA PRO A 155 -5.35 6.01 2.30
C PRO A 155 -6.50 6.83 1.69
N VAL A 156 -7.70 6.23 1.66
CA VAL A 156 -8.92 6.85 1.11
C VAL A 156 -10.01 6.85 2.17
N ALA A 157 -10.71 7.97 2.32
CA ALA A 157 -11.97 8.04 3.03
C ALA A 157 -13.10 8.34 2.05
N ALA A 158 -14.24 7.67 2.22
CA ALA A 158 -15.47 7.93 1.50
C ALA A 158 -16.59 8.19 2.50
N THR A 159 -17.26 9.34 2.37
CA THR A 159 -18.37 9.73 3.25
C THR A 159 -19.38 10.54 2.44
N ASN A 160 -20.58 10.75 2.98
CA ASN A 160 -21.48 11.72 2.40
C ASN A 160 -21.34 13.08 3.10
N PHE A 161 -21.67 14.13 2.38
CA PHE A 161 -21.50 15.49 2.86
C PHE A 161 -22.35 15.82 4.09
N PRO A 162 -23.64 15.43 4.19
CA PRO A 162 -24.44 15.63 5.39
C PRO A 162 -23.83 14.97 6.64
N ARG A 163 -23.28 13.77 6.52
CA ARG A 163 -22.61 13.10 7.63
C ARG A 163 -21.37 13.85 8.10
N LEU A 164 -20.56 14.35 7.15
CA LEU A 164 -19.38 15.14 7.49
C LEU A 164 -19.76 16.43 8.23
N LEU A 165 -20.83 17.12 7.77
CA LEU A 165 -21.35 18.31 8.45
C LEU A 165 -21.83 17.99 9.88
N ASN A 166 -22.56 16.90 10.06
CA ASN A 166 -23.01 16.47 11.39
C ASN A 166 -21.84 16.19 12.34
N LEU A 167 -20.77 15.57 11.84
CA LEU A 167 -19.56 15.35 12.61
C LEU A 167 -18.89 16.67 13.00
N LEU A 168 -18.86 17.65 12.10
CA LEU A 168 -18.29 18.98 12.37
C LEU A 168 -19.11 19.79 13.37
N GLN A 169 -20.44 19.65 13.35
CA GLN A 169 -21.34 20.36 14.26
C GLN A 169 -21.39 19.74 15.66
N GLY A 170 -21.26 18.41 15.76
CA GLY A 170 -21.37 17.68 17.01
C GLY A 170 -20.10 17.65 17.86
N THR A 171 -18.96 18.14 17.36
CA THR A 171 -17.68 18.04 18.05
C THR A 171 -17.17 19.39 18.51
N GLN A 172 -16.91 19.53 19.81
CA GLN A 172 -16.09 20.63 20.36
C GLN A 172 -14.63 20.59 19.85
N GLU A 173 -14.24 19.54 19.12
CA GLU A 173 -12.88 19.22 18.73
C GLU A 173 -12.71 19.21 17.21
N ARG A 174 -13.17 20.30 16.55
CA ARG A 174 -13.03 20.47 15.09
C ARG A 174 -11.60 20.22 14.59
N GLN A 175 -10.60 20.64 15.36
CA GLN A 175 -9.20 20.45 14.97
C GLN A 175 -8.84 18.96 14.92
N LYS A 176 -9.25 18.17 15.90
CA LYS A 176 -9.00 16.71 15.89
C LYS A 176 -9.66 16.02 14.70
N LEU A 177 -10.84 16.48 14.27
CA LEU A 177 -11.48 15.95 13.07
C LEU A 177 -10.68 16.30 11.81
N LEU A 178 -10.19 17.53 11.70
CA LEU A 178 -9.33 17.94 10.58
C LEU A 178 -8.02 17.16 10.56
N ASP A 179 -7.39 16.96 11.71
CA ASP A 179 -6.16 16.16 11.84
C ASP A 179 -6.41 14.70 11.41
N ARG A 180 -7.57 14.14 11.73
CA ARG A 180 -7.99 12.81 11.28
C ARG A 180 -8.24 12.76 9.78
N LEU A 181 -8.85 13.78 9.19
CA LEU A 181 -9.04 13.88 7.75
C LEU A 181 -7.72 14.02 7.00
N ALA A 182 -6.74 14.75 7.55
CA ALA A 182 -5.43 14.98 6.93
C ALA A 182 -4.61 13.70 6.69
N ILE A 183 -4.95 12.61 7.37
CA ILE A 183 -4.30 11.30 7.18
C ILE A 183 -4.63 10.71 5.80
N TYR A 184 -5.84 10.95 5.31
CA TYR A 184 -6.28 10.45 4.02
C TYR A 184 -5.66 11.26 2.88
N LYS A 185 -5.38 10.58 1.78
CA LYS A 185 -4.80 11.22 0.60
C LYS A 185 -5.85 11.53 -0.46
N LEU A 186 -6.98 10.82 -0.41
CA LEU A 186 -8.20 11.12 -1.17
C LEU A 186 -9.38 11.11 -0.21
N LEU A 187 -10.22 12.14 -0.31
CA LEU A 187 -11.52 12.21 0.33
C LEU A 187 -12.60 12.19 -0.75
N ILE A 188 -13.49 11.22 -0.69
CA ILE A 188 -14.66 11.09 -1.56
C ILE A 188 -15.86 11.61 -0.78
N LEU A 189 -16.50 12.65 -1.32
CA LEU A 189 -17.72 13.25 -0.77
C LEU A 189 -18.87 12.94 -1.71
N ASP A 190 -19.81 12.14 -1.26
CA ASP A 190 -21.04 11.85 -1.98
C ASP A 190 -22.19 12.73 -1.49
N ASP A 191 -23.26 12.80 -2.27
CA ASP A 191 -24.48 13.58 -1.95
C ASP A 191 -24.22 15.06 -1.66
N LEU A 192 -23.38 15.72 -2.47
CA LEU A 192 -23.21 17.16 -2.43
C LEU A 192 -24.50 17.88 -2.87
N GLY A 193 -24.94 18.90 -2.11
CA GLY A 193 -26.14 19.69 -2.42
C GLY A 193 -27.44 19.12 -1.86
N VAL A 194 -27.38 18.07 -1.02
CA VAL A 194 -28.53 17.51 -0.31
C VAL A 194 -28.66 18.09 1.11
N GLU A 195 -27.73 18.98 1.49
CA GLU A 195 -27.79 19.70 2.74
C GLU A 195 -29.04 20.56 2.79
N ARG A 196 -29.88 20.34 3.78
CA ARG A 196 -30.94 21.27 4.13
C ARG A 196 -30.30 22.59 4.54
N ASP A 197 -30.88 23.71 4.11
CA ASP A 197 -30.48 25.06 4.55
C ASP A 197 -30.25 25.00 6.07
N LEU A 198 -28.99 24.99 6.45
CA LEU A 198 -28.60 25.17 7.82
C LEU A 198 -28.72 26.65 8.08
N SER A 199 -29.94 27.07 8.48
CA SER A 199 -30.13 28.40 9.08
C SER A 199 -29.21 28.47 10.30
N LEU A 200 -28.12 29.21 10.12
CA LEU A 200 -27.21 29.64 11.18
C LEU A 200 -27.91 30.51 12.19
#